data_2dcd95e8994be70a06bf391c6c48b226
#
_entry.id   2dcd95e8994be70a06bf391c6c48b226
#
_cell.length_a   1.000
_cell.length_b   1.000
_cell.length_c   1.000
_cell.angle_alpha   90.00
_cell.angle_beta   90.00
_cell.angle_gamma   90.00
#
_symmetry.space_group_name_H-M   'P 1'
#
loop_
_entity.id
_entity.type
_entity.pdbx_description
1 polymer ?
#
loop_
_entity_poly.entity_id
_entity_poly.type
_entity_poly.pdbx_seq_one_letter_code
_entity_poly.pdbx_strand_id
1 'polypeptide(L)'
;RSKIIVKDCVLGASHDDAVNVHGTHLRIIDRPAPNKITVRFMHPQTFGFDAFAAGDRIDYVSCNTLVPYASNTVSGVKQLNEKEIELTLQHPNPGNIQPDDVVENVTWTPSVHISNTVCRHIPTRGFLLTTRKPVLVERCRFEKTGMPAILVEDDASGWYESGVVRNMTISRNTFIQCGEAVIQIVPHAPRPEGDVHRNITITGNTFDLKNGTAIRIRHTGDVKAEKNTFTKDGKKIPEEKAVDIR
;
A
#
# COMPACT_ATOMS: atom_id res chain seq x y z
N ARG A 1 -12.25 -5.88 8.78
CA ARG A 1 -13.11 -7.09 8.65
C ARG A 1 -13.83 -7.15 7.31
N SER A 2 -13.57 -6.20 6.43
CA SER A 2 -14.20 -6.10 5.11
C SER A 2 -13.43 -6.92 4.07
N LYS A 3 -14.11 -7.28 3.01
CA LYS A 3 -13.52 -7.90 1.82
C LYS A 3 -13.87 -7.03 0.62
N ILE A 4 -12.88 -6.67 -0.18
CA ILE A 4 -13.07 -5.99 -1.47
C ILE A 4 -12.95 -7.05 -2.56
N ILE A 5 -13.96 -7.13 -3.42
CA ILE A 5 -13.97 -8.03 -4.57
C ILE A 5 -14.25 -7.20 -5.83
N VAL A 6 -13.33 -7.26 -6.79
CA VAL A 6 -13.52 -6.70 -8.14
C VAL A 6 -13.36 -7.87 -9.11
N LYS A 7 -14.42 -8.21 -9.82
CA LYS A 7 -14.43 -9.39 -10.67
C LYS A 7 -15.17 -9.14 -11.97
N ASP A 8 -14.61 -9.68 -13.07
CA ASP A 8 -15.24 -9.64 -14.40
C ASP A 8 -15.58 -8.20 -14.86
N CYS A 9 -14.71 -7.23 -14.51
CA CYS A 9 -14.92 -5.80 -14.77
C CYS A 9 -14.02 -5.29 -15.90
N VAL A 10 -14.41 -4.14 -16.46
CA VAL A 10 -13.54 -3.32 -17.32
C VAL A 10 -13.44 -1.94 -16.70
N LEU A 11 -12.23 -1.56 -16.32
CA LEU A 11 -11.87 -0.27 -15.74
C LEU A 11 -11.02 0.50 -16.77
N GLY A 12 -11.44 1.67 -17.15
CA GLY A 12 -10.72 2.41 -18.17
C GLY A 12 -11.04 3.88 -18.25
N ALA A 13 -10.10 4.66 -18.74
CA ALA A 13 -10.22 6.09 -18.99
C ALA A 13 -10.58 6.92 -17.73
N SER A 14 -10.22 6.45 -16.53
CA SER A 14 -10.28 7.29 -15.32
C SER A 14 -9.13 8.31 -15.35
N HIS A 15 -9.29 9.43 -14.64
CA HIS A 15 -8.24 10.43 -14.50
C HIS A 15 -7.25 10.11 -13.38
N ASP A 16 -7.57 9.13 -12.54
CA ASP A 16 -6.76 8.68 -11.42
C ASP A 16 -6.75 7.15 -11.36
N ASP A 17 -6.16 6.56 -10.33
CA ASP A 17 -5.99 5.12 -10.18
C ASP A 17 -7.31 4.37 -10.36
N ALA A 18 -7.28 3.27 -11.08
CA ALA A 18 -8.51 2.50 -11.33
C ALA A 18 -9.04 1.81 -10.07
N VAL A 19 -8.14 1.40 -9.19
CA VAL A 19 -8.44 0.87 -7.84
C VAL A 19 -7.37 1.36 -6.88
N ASN A 20 -7.79 2.01 -5.79
CA ASN A 20 -6.89 2.41 -4.71
C ASN A 20 -7.42 1.86 -3.38
N VAL A 21 -6.61 1.05 -2.68
CA VAL A 21 -6.94 0.44 -1.39
C VAL A 21 -5.79 0.67 -0.43
N HIS A 22 -6.00 1.54 0.53
CA HIS A 22 -5.02 1.88 1.55
C HIS A 22 -5.70 2.26 2.88
N GLY A 23 -4.95 2.30 3.95
CA GLY A 23 -5.31 2.98 5.19
C GLY A 23 -4.85 4.44 5.16
N THR A 24 -4.92 5.09 6.32
CA THR A 24 -4.44 6.48 6.46
C THR A 24 -3.55 6.57 7.67
N HIS A 25 -2.36 7.14 7.49
CA HIS A 25 -1.49 7.55 8.58
C HIS A 25 -1.96 8.90 9.14
N LEU A 26 -2.14 8.98 10.46
CA LEU A 26 -2.31 10.26 11.15
C LEU A 26 -1.07 10.55 11.98
N ARG A 27 -0.51 11.76 11.84
CA ARG A 27 0.69 12.17 12.58
C ARG A 27 0.37 12.41 14.05
N ILE A 28 1.22 11.93 14.93
CA ILE A 28 1.18 12.24 16.36
C ILE A 28 1.72 13.66 16.54
N ILE A 29 0.87 14.58 17.03
CA ILE A 29 1.24 16.00 17.21
C ILE A 29 1.36 16.40 18.68
N ASP A 30 0.75 15.63 19.60
CA ASP A 30 0.82 15.90 21.04
C ASP A 30 0.58 14.62 21.86
N ARG A 31 1.00 14.64 23.12
CA ARG A 31 0.84 13.57 24.12
C ARG A 31 0.34 14.17 25.43
N PRO A 32 -0.94 14.54 25.52
CA PRO A 32 -1.47 15.29 26.68
C PRO A 32 -1.53 14.49 27.98
N ALA A 33 -1.42 13.16 27.93
CA ALA A 33 -1.35 12.29 29.10
C ALA A 33 -0.61 10.97 28.75
N PRO A 34 -0.18 10.17 29.74
CA PRO A 34 0.53 8.91 29.49
C PRO A 34 -0.20 7.95 28.55
N ASN A 35 -1.53 7.95 28.54
CA ASN A 35 -2.35 7.11 27.69
C ASN A 35 -3.21 7.91 26.69
N LYS A 36 -2.77 9.11 26.34
CA LYS A 36 -3.45 9.94 25.34
C LYS A 36 -2.48 10.45 24.28
N ILE A 37 -2.94 10.50 23.05
CA ILE A 37 -2.25 11.14 21.93
C ILE A 37 -3.23 12.04 21.18
N THR A 38 -2.74 13.15 20.66
CA THR A 38 -3.45 13.93 19.65
C THR A 38 -2.83 13.62 18.30
N VAL A 39 -3.68 13.23 17.36
CA VAL A 39 -3.27 12.88 15.99
C VAL A 39 -3.93 13.80 14.97
N ARG A 40 -3.26 14.00 13.83
CA ARG A 40 -3.70 14.92 12.78
C ARG A 40 -3.64 14.28 11.41
N PHE A 41 -4.71 14.50 10.63
CA PHE A 41 -4.68 14.30 9.18
C PHE A 41 -3.76 15.32 8.52
N MET A 42 -2.76 14.87 7.81
CA MET A 42 -1.73 15.75 7.24
C MET A 42 -2.00 16.13 5.79
N HIS A 43 -2.54 15.20 5.00
CA HIS A 43 -2.83 15.48 3.60
C HIS A 43 -4.12 16.29 3.43
N PRO A 44 -4.14 17.33 2.57
CA PRO A 44 -5.29 18.24 2.44
C PRO A 44 -6.54 17.61 1.83
N GLN A 45 -6.43 16.45 1.20
CA GLN A 45 -7.55 15.72 0.60
C GLN A 45 -8.00 14.51 1.44
N THR A 46 -7.36 14.25 2.59
CA THR A 46 -7.57 13.03 3.39
C THR A 46 -7.98 13.40 4.81
N PHE A 47 -9.19 13.89 4.98
CA PHE A 47 -9.79 14.18 6.28
C PHE A 47 -11.33 14.20 6.16
N GLY A 48 -12.04 14.37 7.28
CA GLY A 48 -13.51 14.46 7.28
C GLY A 48 -14.24 13.13 7.36
N PHE A 49 -13.59 12.10 7.85
CA PHE A 49 -14.19 10.80 8.15
C PHE A 49 -13.74 10.31 9.53
N ASP A 50 -14.52 9.38 10.12
CA ASP A 50 -14.23 8.77 11.41
C ASP A 50 -13.10 7.75 11.27
N ALA A 51 -11.86 8.20 11.51
CA ALA A 51 -10.67 7.35 11.35
C ALA A 51 -10.52 6.31 12.47
N PHE A 52 -11.11 6.56 13.64
CA PHE A 52 -11.00 5.70 14.83
C PHE A 52 -12.32 5.60 15.58
N ALA A 53 -12.55 4.44 16.18
CA ALA A 53 -13.61 4.18 17.13
C ALA A 53 -13.07 3.50 18.39
N ALA A 54 -13.81 3.57 19.51
CA ALA A 54 -13.46 2.81 20.69
C ALA A 54 -13.47 1.30 20.40
N GLY A 55 -12.42 0.60 20.82
CA GLY A 55 -12.17 -0.80 20.50
C GLY A 55 -11.27 -1.02 19.27
N ASP A 56 -10.95 0.02 18.52
CA ASP A 56 -10.02 -0.09 17.39
C ASP A 56 -8.60 -0.32 17.88
N ARG A 57 -7.89 -1.20 17.18
CA ARG A 57 -6.47 -1.40 17.36
C ARG A 57 -5.69 -0.46 16.45
N ILE A 58 -4.67 0.16 17.01
CA ILE A 58 -3.74 1.01 16.29
C ILE A 58 -2.32 0.46 16.37
N ASP A 59 -1.52 0.72 15.34
CA ASP A 59 -0.08 0.57 15.40
C ASP A 59 0.59 1.94 15.36
N TYR A 60 1.67 2.09 16.14
CA TYR A 60 2.61 3.21 16.03
C TYR A 60 3.63 2.86 14.96
N VAL A 61 3.83 3.77 14.02
CA VAL A 61 4.70 3.56 12.85
C VAL A 61 5.75 4.66 12.80
N SER A 62 7.00 4.27 12.61
CA SER A 62 8.08 5.23 12.41
C SER A 62 7.91 5.95 11.07
N CYS A 63 7.88 7.26 11.08
CA CYS A 63 7.83 8.07 9.86
C CYS A 63 9.07 7.90 8.97
N ASN A 64 10.20 7.50 9.55
CA ASN A 64 11.45 7.33 8.84
C ASN A 64 11.58 5.97 8.15
N THR A 65 11.14 4.90 8.82
CA THR A 65 11.33 3.52 8.34
C THR A 65 10.06 2.87 7.83
N LEU A 66 8.89 3.41 8.16
CA LEU A 66 7.55 2.86 7.93
C LEU A 66 7.33 1.49 8.60
N VAL A 67 8.19 1.14 9.55
CA VAL A 67 8.07 -0.10 10.32
C VAL A 67 7.25 0.16 11.58
N PRO A 68 6.17 -0.60 11.80
CA PRO A 68 5.43 -0.56 13.06
C PRO A 68 6.29 -1.05 14.22
N TYR A 69 6.34 -0.29 15.33
CA TYR A 69 7.17 -0.61 16.50
C TYR A 69 6.39 -0.84 17.79
N ALA A 70 5.12 -0.46 17.86
CA ALA A 70 4.25 -0.71 19.01
C ALA A 70 2.79 -0.76 18.56
N SER A 71 1.92 -1.29 19.43
CA SER A 71 0.47 -1.33 19.20
C SER A 71 -0.28 -0.91 20.46
N ASN A 72 -1.50 -0.40 20.29
CA ASN A 72 -2.41 -0.09 21.39
C ASN A 72 -3.86 -0.29 20.95
N THR A 73 -4.79 -0.13 21.88
CA THR A 73 -6.22 -0.16 21.60
C THR A 73 -6.84 1.17 22.00
N VAL A 74 -7.66 1.73 21.17
CA VAL A 74 -8.41 2.97 21.43
C VAL A 74 -9.51 2.67 22.43
N SER A 75 -9.57 3.41 23.54
CA SER A 75 -10.65 3.33 24.53
C SER A 75 -11.63 4.50 24.44
N GLY A 76 -11.22 5.60 23.81
CA GLY A 76 -12.06 6.77 23.58
C GLY A 76 -11.52 7.65 22.45
N VAL A 77 -12.42 8.32 21.77
CA VAL A 77 -12.14 9.23 20.66
C VAL A 77 -12.82 10.57 20.93
N LYS A 78 -12.08 11.67 20.79
CA LYS A 78 -12.62 13.01 20.87
C LYS A 78 -12.15 13.82 19.66
N GLN A 79 -13.09 14.20 18.80
CA GLN A 79 -12.80 15.13 17.71
C GLN A 79 -12.52 16.52 18.28
N LEU A 80 -11.36 17.09 17.94
CA LEU A 80 -10.97 18.43 18.37
C LEU A 80 -11.34 19.49 17.32
N ASN A 81 -11.12 19.17 16.06
CA ASN A 81 -11.51 19.96 14.89
C ASN A 81 -11.54 19.02 13.65
N GLU A 82 -11.73 19.58 12.46
CA GLU A 82 -11.85 18.79 11.21
C GLU A 82 -10.68 17.84 10.96
N LYS A 83 -9.49 18.16 11.45
CA LYS A 83 -8.25 17.40 11.16
C LYS A 83 -7.61 16.78 12.39
N GLU A 84 -7.99 17.15 13.59
CA GLU A 84 -7.33 16.72 14.83
C GLU A 84 -8.26 15.89 15.71
N ILE A 85 -7.72 14.78 16.20
CA ILE A 85 -8.42 13.81 17.02
C ILE A 85 -7.58 13.51 18.26
N GLU A 86 -8.15 13.61 19.46
CA GLU A 86 -7.56 13.07 20.69
C GLU A 86 -8.01 11.63 20.85
N LEU A 87 -7.06 10.71 20.94
CA LEU A 87 -7.28 9.31 21.25
C LEU A 87 -6.93 9.03 22.71
N THR A 88 -7.86 8.45 23.45
CA THR A 88 -7.57 7.82 24.74
C THR A 88 -7.31 6.33 24.49
N LEU A 89 -6.26 5.79 25.09
CA LEU A 89 -5.75 4.46 24.81
C LEU A 89 -5.86 3.57 26.07
N GLN A 90 -5.94 2.26 25.86
CA GLN A 90 -6.02 1.29 26.97
C GLN A 90 -4.73 1.20 27.79
N HIS A 91 -3.58 1.37 27.14
CA HIS A 91 -2.26 1.30 27.77
C HIS A 91 -1.49 2.60 27.59
N PRO A 92 -0.47 2.87 28.41
CA PRO A 92 0.43 4.00 28.20
C PRO A 92 1.08 4.00 26.81
N ASN A 93 1.38 5.19 26.30
CA ASN A 93 2.11 5.37 25.07
C ASN A 93 3.52 4.75 25.15
N PRO A 94 4.07 4.22 24.07
CA PRO A 94 5.48 3.81 24.04
C PRO A 94 6.40 5.00 24.33
N GLY A 95 7.48 4.74 25.09
CA GLY A 95 8.42 5.80 25.50
C GLY A 95 9.33 6.33 24.38
N ASN A 96 9.36 5.62 23.24
CA ASN A 96 10.26 5.89 22.13
C ASN A 96 9.61 6.61 20.93
N ILE A 97 8.42 7.21 21.09
CA ILE A 97 7.78 7.99 20.02
C ILE A 97 8.71 9.13 19.60
N GLN A 98 9.04 9.16 18.32
CA GLN A 98 9.86 10.20 17.70
C GLN A 98 8.99 11.32 17.11
N PRO A 99 9.56 12.52 16.87
CA PRO A 99 8.88 13.55 16.09
C PRO A 99 8.42 13.00 14.73
N ASP A 100 7.21 13.42 14.32
CA ASP A 100 6.56 13.05 13.07
C ASP A 100 6.12 11.59 12.94
N ASP A 101 6.32 10.74 13.95
CA ASP A 101 5.76 9.38 13.95
C ASP A 101 4.24 9.41 13.78
N VAL A 102 3.73 8.36 13.21
CA VAL A 102 2.32 8.26 12.83
C VAL A 102 1.64 7.08 13.51
N VAL A 103 0.32 7.07 13.48
CA VAL A 103 -0.50 5.91 13.83
C VAL A 103 -1.35 5.47 12.65
N GLU A 104 -1.55 4.16 12.56
CA GLU A 104 -2.44 3.50 11.59
C GLU A 104 -3.54 2.74 12.33
N ASN A 105 -4.79 2.85 11.86
CA ASN A 105 -5.87 1.98 12.32
C ASN A 105 -5.78 0.63 11.63
N VAL A 106 -5.44 -0.42 12.37
CA VAL A 106 -5.25 -1.77 11.84
C VAL A 106 -6.49 -2.67 11.97
N THR A 107 -7.56 -2.15 12.55
CA THR A 107 -8.85 -2.86 12.65
C THR A 107 -9.59 -2.87 11.31
N TRP A 108 -9.59 -1.75 10.60
CA TRP A 108 -10.38 -1.51 9.38
C TRP A 108 -9.59 -1.76 8.10
N THR A 109 -8.85 -2.85 8.08
CA THR A 109 -8.07 -3.25 6.90
C THR A 109 -8.80 -4.37 6.13
N PRO A 110 -9.09 -4.21 4.83
CA PRO A 110 -9.77 -5.21 4.02
C PRO A 110 -8.82 -6.28 3.50
N SER A 111 -9.36 -7.47 3.19
CA SER A 111 -8.75 -8.35 2.20
C SER A 111 -9.20 -7.93 0.79
N VAL A 112 -8.35 -8.16 -0.22
CA VAL A 112 -8.62 -7.75 -1.60
C VAL A 112 -8.52 -8.96 -2.53
N HIS A 113 -9.52 -9.12 -3.38
CA HIS A 113 -9.47 -10.09 -4.48
C HIS A 113 -9.93 -9.43 -5.78
N ILE A 114 -9.00 -9.23 -6.70
CA ILE A 114 -9.29 -8.71 -8.03
C ILE A 114 -9.00 -9.80 -9.05
N SER A 115 -9.98 -10.14 -9.87
CA SER A 115 -9.84 -11.22 -10.84
C SER A 115 -10.58 -10.98 -12.15
N ASN A 116 -10.08 -11.55 -13.24
CA ASN A 116 -10.68 -11.49 -14.58
C ASN A 116 -11.06 -10.06 -15.02
N THR A 117 -10.29 -9.06 -14.57
CA THR A 117 -10.60 -7.64 -14.77
C THR A 117 -9.63 -7.03 -15.76
N VAL A 118 -10.15 -6.23 -16.68
CA VAL A 118 -9.35 -5.43 -17.63
C VAL A 118 -9.18 -4.03 -17.09
N CYS A 119 -7.92 -3.58 -16.97
CA CYS A 119 -7.56 -2.21 -16.60
C CYS A 119 -6.80 -1.58 -17.78
N ARG A 120 -7.35 -0.54 -18.40
CA ARG A 120 -6.77 0.00 -19.63
C ARG A 120 -6.85 1.51 -19.76
N HIS A 121 -5.80 2.10 -20.40
CA HIS A 121 -5.74 3.53 -20.69
C HIS A 121 -5.96 4.41 -19.46
N ILE A 122 -5.30 4.07 -18.37
CA ILE A 122 -5.27 4.84 -17.13
C ILE A 122 -4.04 5.74 -17.14
N PRO A 123 -4.16 7.06 -17.01
CA PRO A 123 -3.01 7.98 -17.06
C PRO A 123 -2.07 7.86 -15.86
N THR A 124 -2.59 7.37 -14.74
CA THR A 124 -1.84 7.11 -13.51
C THR A 124 -1.58 5.61 -13.35
N ARG A 125 -1.75 5.07 -12.14
CA ARG A 125 -1.56 3.66 -11.79
C ARG A 125 -2.81 2.84 -12.12
N GLY A 126 -2.62 1.57 -12.40
CA GLY A 126 -3.74 0.65 -12.51
C GLY A 126 -4.36 0.39 -11.14
N PHE A 127 -3.66 -0.37 -10.30
CA PHE A 127 -4.09 -0.68 -8.94
C PHE A 127 -3.02 -0.26 -7.93
N LEU A 128 -3.39 0.53 -6.94
CA LEU A 128 -2.60 0.79 -5.74
C LEU A 128 -3.19 -0.05 -4.60
N LEU A 129 -2.39 -0.93 -4.00
CA LEU A 129 -2.90 -1.93 -3.06
C LEU A 129 -1.99 -2.05 -1.85
N THR A 130 -2.34 -1.38 -0.75
CA THR A 130 -1.61 -1.43 0.52
C THR A 130 -2.55 -1.84 1.65
N THR A 131 -2.54 -3.11 2.04
CA THR A 131 -3.34 -3.63 3.15
C THR A 131 -2.66 -4.80 3.83
N ARG A 132 -2.87 -4.96 5.13
CA ARG A 132 -2.32 -6.04 5.95
C ARG A 132 -2.98 -7.40 5.73
N LYS A 133 -4.17 -7.41 5.17
CA LYS A 133 -4.93 -8.64 4.89
C LYS A 133 -4.53 -9.22 3.54
N PRO A 134 -4.85 -10.48 3.27
CA PRO A 134 -4.49 -11.11 2.00
C PRO A 134 -4.98 -10.32 0.78
N VAL A 135 -4.08 -10.15 -0.18
CA VAL A 135 -4.34 -9.55 -1.49
C VAL A 135 -4.11 -10.60 -2.57
N LEU A 136 -5.08 -10.79 -3.44
CA LEU A 136 -4.97 -11.64 -4.62
C LEU A 136 -5.36 -10.83 -5.87
N VAL A 137 -4.44 -10.72 -6.82
CA VAL A 137 -4.68 -10.17 -8.16
C VAL A 137 -4.38 -11.26 -9.18
N GLU A 138 -5.41 -11.76 -9.83
CA GLU A 138 -5.22 -12.88 -10.74
C GLU A 138 -6.04 -12.79 -12.04
N ARG A 139 -5.47 -13.32 -13.12
CA ARG A 139 -6.12 -13.38 -14.45
C ARG A 139 -6.66 -12.01 -14.93
N CYS A 140 -5.99 -10.94 -14.51
CA CYS A 140 -6.28 -9.59 -14.95
C CYS A 140 -5.44 -9.21 -16.17
N ARG A 141 -5.91 -8.23 -16.92
CA ARG A 141 -5.22 -7.67 -18.08
C ARG A 141 -5.05 -6.17 -17.91
N PHE A 142 -3.81 -5.73 -17.94
CA PHE A 142 -3.45 -4.31 -17.84
C PHE A 142 -2.91 -3.83 -19.18
N GLU A 143 -3.41 -2.72 -19.68
CA GLU A 143 -3.01 -2.15 -20.95
C GLU A 143 -2.76 -0.65 -20.85
N LYS A 144 -1.54 -0.23 -21.21
CA LYS A 144 -1.17 1.19 -21.39
C LYS A 144 -1.53 2.06 -20.18
N THR A 145 -1.15 1.64 -18.97
CA THR A 145 -1.14 2.53 -17.82
C THR A 145 0.01 3.53 -17.96
N GLY A 146 -0.19 4.77 -17.55
CA GLY A 146 0.84 5.81 -17.65
C GLY A 146 1.95 5.64 -16.61
N MET A 147 1.61 5.06 -15.45
CA MET A 147 2.47 4.73 -14.32
C MET A 147 2.41 3.21 -14.07
N PRO A 148 2.96 2.66 -12.97
CA PRO A 148 2.87 1.24 -12.67
C PRO A 148 1.46 0.66 -12.82
N ALA A 149 1.35 -0.53 -13.41
CA ALA A 149 0.08 -1.24 -13.47
C ALA A 149 -0.37 -1.70 -12.08
N ILE A 150 0.59 -2.10 -11.23
CA ILE A 150 0.35 -2.39 -9.82
C ILE A 150 1.41 -1.67 -8.99
N LEU A 151 0.96 -0.83 -8.05
CA LEU A 151 1.79 -0.15 -7.07
C LEU A 151 1.46 -0.68 -5.66
N VAL A 152 2.50 -0.97 -4.89
CA VAL A 152 2.43 -1.20 -3.45
C VAL A 152 3.37 -0.19 -2.82
N GLU A 153 2.79 0.74 -2.10
CA GLU A 153 3.50 1.83 -1.44
C GLU A 153 2.99 1.96 -0.01
N ASP A 154 3.76 2.59 0.84
CA ASP A 154 3.40 3.01 2.19
C ASP A 154 4.09 4.35 2.40
N ASP A 155 3.39 5.36 2.90
CA ASP A 155 3.90 6.73 2.98
C ASP A 155 3.42 7.44 4.24
N ALA A 156 4.34 8.09 4.94
CA ALA A 156 4.06 8.91 6.13
C ALA A 156 4.57 10.36 5.98
N SER A 157 4.80 10.84 4.75
CA SER A 157 5.37 12.17 4.48
C SER A 157 4.71 12.96 3.36
N GLY A 158 4.07 12.30 2.41
CA GLY A 158 3.40 12.91 1.27
C GLY A 158 1.89 12.72 1.32
N TRP A 159 1.40 11.61 0.82
CA TRP A 159 -0.03 11.28 0.78
C TRP A 159 -0.57 10.75 2.12
N TYR A 160 0.31 10.23 2.99
CA TYR A 160 -0.08 9.58 4.25
C TYR A 160 -0.98 8.37 4.04
N GLU A 161 -0.80 7.69 2.93
CA GLU A 161 -1.46 6.42 2.62
C GLU A 161 -0.75 5.28 3.35
N SER A 162 -1.46 4.62 4.25
CA SER A 162 -0.88 3.58 5.10
C SER A 162 -1.22 2.18 4.64
N GLY A 163 -0.36 1.24 5.02
CA GLY A 163 -0.65 -0.17 4.90
C GLY A 163 0.58 -1.04 4.61
N VAL A 164 1.12 -1.68 5.64
CA VAL A 164 2.14 -2.70 5.41
C VAL A 164 1.51 -3.96 4.82
N VAL A 165 2.00 -4.42 3.67
CA VAL A 165 1.54 -5.66 3.05
C VAL A 165 2.18 -6.87 3.75
N ARG A 166 1.37 -7.89 4.07
CA ARG A 166 1.82 -9.11 4.76
C ARG A 166 1.54 -10.41 4.00
N ASN A 167 0.76 -10.35 2.95
CA ASN A 167 0.45 -11.51 2.13
C ASN A 167 -0.16 -11.03 0.80
N MET A 168 0.59 -11.11 -0.29
CA MET A 168 0.12 -10.70 -1.61
C MET A 168 0.48 -11.74 -2.66
N THR A 169 -0.48 -12.08 -3.51
CA THR A 169 -0.26 -12.89 -4.70
C THR A 169 -0.70 -12.15 -5.95
N ILE A 170 0.21 -12.01 -6.91
CA ILE A 170 -0.04 -11.45 -8.24
C ILE A 170 0.24 -12.56 -9.25
N SER A 171 -0.81 -13.16 -9.82
CA SER A 171 -0.62 -14.38 -10.62
C SER A 171 -1.45 -14.42 -11.90
N ARG A 172 -0.85 -14.97 -12.95
CA ARG A 172 -1.53 -15.22 -14.23
C ARG A 172 -2.13 -13.96 -14.86
N ASN A 173 -1.52 -12.81 -14.64
CA ASN A 173 -1.93 -11.54 -15.24
C ASN A 173 -1.15 -11.29 -16.53
N THR A 174 -1.72 -10.46 -17.39
CA THR A 174 -1.08 -9.97 -18.62
C THR A 174 -0.90 -8.47 -18.53
N PHE A 175 0.31 -8.00 -18.73
CA PHE A 175 0.68 -6.59 -18.72
C PHE A 175 1.19 -6.17 -20.10
N ILE A 176 0.58 -5.15 -20.71
CA ILE A 176 0.88 -4.72 -22.08
C ILE A 176 1.18 -3.24 -22.09
N GLN A 177 2.43 -2.88 -22.43
CA GLN A 177 2.89 -1.51 -22.64
C GLN A 177 2.55 -0.56 -21.49
N CYS A 178 2.60 -1.06 -20.25
CA CYS A 178 2.36 -0.29 -19.03
C CYS A 178 3.58 0.57 -18.66
N GLY A 179 3.38 1.55 -17.77
CA GLY A 179 4.45 2.39 -17.23
C GLY A 179 5.47 1.58 -16.42
N GLU A 180 6.68 2.09 -16.28
CA GLU A 180 7.78 1.44 -15.56
C GLU A 180 7.85 1.89 -14.08
N ALA A 181 8.17 1.00 -13.13
CA ALA A 181 8.19 -0.45 -13.30
C ALA A 181 6.74 -0.93 -13.32
N VAL A 182 6.46 -1.97 -14.10
CA VAL A 182 5.08 -2.42 -14.31
C VAL A 182 4.43 -2.88 -13.00
N ILE A 183 5.17 -3.64 -12.19
CA ILE A 183 4.84 -3.92 -10.77
C ILE A 183 5.91 -3.25 -9.94
N GLN A 184 5.51 -2.29 -9.12
CA GLN A 184 6.40 -1.57 -8.24
C GLN A 184 5.99 -1.76 -6.78
N ILE A 185 6.91 -2.24 -5.95
CA ILE A 185 6.74 -2.45 -4.51
C ILE A 185 7.89 -1.71 -3.83
N VAL A 186 7.66 -0.45 -3.52
CA VAL A 186 8.69 0.47 -3.01
C VAL A 186 8.05 1.39 -1.98
N PRO A 187 8.14 1.08 -0.68
CA PRO A 187 7.66 1.98 0.36
C PRO A 187 8.45 3.29 0.35
N HIS A 188 7.76 4.40 0.55
CA HIS A 188 8.33 5.75 0.56
C HIS A 188 8.92 6.07 1.95
N ALA A 189 9.92 5.32 2.36
CA ALA A 189 10.62 5.49 3.64
C ALA A 189 11.83 6.42 3.48
N PRO A 190 11.92 7.55 4.20
CA PRO A 190 13.07 8.47 4.16
C PRO A 190 14.40 7.83 4.58
N ARG A 191 14.35 6.89 5.53
CA ARG A 191 15.49 6.13 6.05
C ARG A 191 15.12 4.67 6.18
N PRO A 192 15.07 3.93 5.07
CA PRO A 192 14.60 2.56 5.08
C PRO A 192 15.53 1.66 5.90
N GLU A 193 14.95 0.97 6.87
CA GLU A 193 15.61 -0.04 7.69
C GLU A 193 14.72 -1.27 7.79
N GLY A 194 15.23 -2.42 7.33
CA GLY A 194 14.48 -3.68 7.33
C GLY A 194 13.36 -3.74 6.29
N ASP A 195 12.45 -4.68 6.51
CA ASP A 195 11.36 -4.98 5.58
C ASP A 195 10.06 -4.31 6.03
N VAL A 196 9.56 -3.40 5.21
CA VAL A 196 8.23 -2.80 5.39
C VAL A 196 7.15 -3.79 4.97
N HIS A 197 7.30 -4.40 3.79
CA HIS A 197 6.38 -5.42 3.28
C HIS A 197 6.96 -6.83 3.38
N ARG A 198 6.11 -7.86 3.35
CA ARG A 198 6.56 -9.27 3.41
C ARG A 198 5.59 -10.21 2.73
N ASN A 199 6.12 -11.39 2.35
CA ASN A 199 5.38 -12.51 1.81
C ASN A 199 4.62 -12.14 0.54
N ILE A 200 5.39 -11.85 -0.53
CA ILE A 200 4.85 -11.45 -1.82
C ILE A 200 5.24 -12.48 -2.89
N THR A 201 4.24 -12.97 -3.60
CA THR A 201 4.41 -13.93 -4.70
C THR A 201 3.93 -13.32 -6.02
N ILE A 202 4.82 -13.26 -7.02
CA ILE A 202 4.54 -12.78 -8.37
C ILE A 202 4.83 -13.95 -9.33
N THR A 203 3.79 -14.62 -9.83
CA THR A 203 4.01 -15.88 -10.54
C THR A 203 3.11 -16.06 -11.78
N GLY A 204 3.69 -16.62 -12.84
CA GLY A 204 2.95 -17.00 -14.05
C GLY A 204 2.37 -15.82 -14.82
N ASN A 205 2.94 -14.62 -14.66
CA ASN A 205 2.49 -13.43 -15.38
C ASN A 205 3.23 -13.27 -16.70
N THR A 206 2.59 -12.60 -17.64
CA THR A 206 3.16 -12.26 -18.95
C THR A 206 3.30 -10.75 -19.08
N PHE A 207 4.49 -10.28 -19.45
CA PHE A 207 4.83 -8.88 -19.62
C PHE A 207 5.25 -8.60 -21.06
N ASP A 208 4.52 -7.72 -21.74
CA ASP A 208 4.96 -7.04 -22.95
C ASP A 208 5.36 -5.61 -22.59
N LEU A 209 6.67 -5.36 -22.52
CA LEU A 209 7.25 -4.17 -21.91
C LEU A 209 7.38 -3.02 -22.91
N LYS A 210 6.97 -1.84 -22.49
CA LYS A 210 7.30 -0.58 -23.17
C LYS A 210 8.76 -0.20 -22.91
N ASN A 211 9.21 -0.30 -21.65
CA ASN A 211 10.56 0.01 -21.19
C ASN A 211 11.27 -1.26 -20.68
N GLY A 212 12.27 -1.13 -19.81
CA GLY A 212 13.11 -2.26 -19.40
C GLY A 212 12.64 -3.02 -18.17
N THR A 213 12.01 -2.37 -17.18
CA THR A 213 11.76 -2.96 -15.86
C THR A 213 10.31 -3.42 -15.71
N ALA A 214 10.12 -4.72 -15.55
CA ALA A 214 8.82 -5.32 -15.26
C ALA A 214 8.48 -5.26 -13.76
N ILE A 215 9.43 -5.66 -12.91
CA ILE A 215 9.23 -5.80 -11.47
C ILE A 215 10.34 -5.05 -10.75
N ARG A 216 9.96 -4.14 -9.86
CA ARG A 216 10.90 -3.44 -8.95
C ARG A 216 10.42 -3.59 -7.52
N ILE A 217 11.29 -4.11 -6.64
CA ILE A 217 10.96 -4.36 -5.23
C ILE A 217 12.09 -3.85 -4.35
N ARG A 218 11.72 -3.14 -3.28
CA ARG A 218 12.62 -2.60 -2.24
C ARG A 218 12.02 -2.85 -0.86
N HIS A 219 12.89 -3.01 0.14
CA HIS A 219 12.49 -3.09 1.55
C HIS A 219 11.33 -4.06 1.82
N THR A 220 11.42 -5.24 1.19
CA THR A 220 10.37 -6.25 1.21
C THR A 220 10.98 -7.63 1.38
N GLY A 221 10.62 -8.32 2.47
CA GLY A 221 11.06 -9.68 2.74
C GLY A 221 10.17 -10.75 2.12
N ASP A 222 10.71 -11.97 2.02
CA ASP A 222 10.00 -13.17 1.57
C ASP A 222 9.33 -13.00 0.20
N VAL A 223 10.09 -12.55 -0.78
CA VAL A 223 9.63 -12.33 -2.15
C VAL A 223 9.91 -13.55 -3.02
N LYS A 224 8.90 -13.98 -3.79
CA LYS A 224 9.02 -14.98 -4.84
C LYS A 224 8.54 -14.41 -6.17
N ALA A 225 9.44 -14.23 -7.13
CA ALA A 225 9.12 -13.86 -8.50
C ALA A 225 9.54 -15.00 -9.41
N GLU A 226 8.60 -15.78 -9.94
CA GLU A 226 8.91 -17.00 -10.68
C GLU A 226 7.91 -17.29 -11.80
N LYS A 227 8.33 -18.05 -12.80
CA LYS A 227 7.48 -18.49 -13.92
C LYS A 227 6.84 -17.34 -14.69
N ASN A 228 7.42 -16.14 -14.62
CA ASN A 228 6.99 -15.00 -15.39
C ASN A 228 7.66 -14.99 -16.77
N THR A 229 7.00 -14.40 -17.75
CA THR A 229 7.56 -14.25 -19.10
C THR A 229 7.64 -12.79 -19.49
N PHE A 230 8.74 -12.39 -20.10
CA PHE A 230 9.03 -11.01 -20.46
C PHE A 230 9.36 -10.89 -21.93
N THR A 231 8.69 -9.95 -22.60
CA THR A 231 8.97 -9.57 -24.00
C THR A 231 9.12 -8.06 -24.11
N LYS A 232 9.90 -7.62 -25.05
CA LYS A 232 10.03 -6.21 -25.46
C LYS A 232 10.23 -6.17 -26.98
N ASP A 233 9.47 -5.33 -27.65
CA ASP A 233 9.47 -5.23 -29.12
C ASP A 233 9.31 -6.60 -29.81
N GLY A 234 8.43 -7.46 -29.28
CA GLY A 234 8.17 -8.79 -29.76
C GLY A 234 9.28 -9.82 -29.47
N LYS A 235 10.38 -9.43 -28.82
CA LYS A 235 11.49 -10.33 -28.49
C LYS A 235 11.46 -10.70 -27.02
N LYS A 236 11.72 -11.98 -26.74
CA LYS A 236 11.89 -12.45 -25.36
C LYS A 236 13.13 -11.85 -24.72
N ILE A 237 13.00 -11.38 -23.49
CA ILE A 237 14.13 -10.91 -22.66
C ILE A 237 14.30 -11.78 -21.42
N PRO A 238 15.52 -11.96 -20.93
CA PRO A 238 15.78 -12.75 -19.73
C PRO A 238 15.34 -12.02 -18.46
N GLU A 239 15.01 -12.80 -17.44
CA GLU A 239 14.46 -12.28 -16.17
C GLU A 239 15.38 -11.27 -15.50
N GLU A 240 16.68 -11.51 -15.46
CA GLU A 240 17.67 -10.62 -14.84
C GLU A 240 17.74 -9.21 -15.44
N LYS A 241 17.19 -9.02 -16.65
CA LYS A 241 17.05 -7.71 -17.29
C LYS A 241 15.71 -7.03 -17.01
N ALA A 242 14.74 -7.77 -16.51
CA ALA A 242 13.37 -7.30 -16.29
C ALA A 242 13.01 -7.16 -14.82
N VAL A 243 13.75 -7.81 -13.92
CA VAL A 243 13.45 -7.90 -12.48
C VAL A 243 14.57 -7.26 -11.66
N ASP A 244 14.21 -6.30 -10.81
CA ASP A 244 15.10 -5.54 -9.94
C ASP A 244 14.60 -5.65 -8.49
N ILE A 245 15.12 -6.63 -7.74
CA ILE A 245 14.79 -6.90 -6.33
C ILE A 245 16.04 -6.66 -5.49
N ARG A 246 15.95 -5.76 -4.49
CA ARG A 246 17.05 -5.41 -3.56
C ARG A 246 16.53 -5.16 -2.15
#